data_381e755b7b4ea507f4a9457690d96136
#
_entry.id   381e755b7b4ea507f4a9457690d96136
#
_cell.length_a   1.000
_cell.length_b   1.000
_cell.length_c   1.000
_cell.angle_alpha   90.00
_cell.angle_beta   90.00
_cell.angle_gamma   90.00
#
_symmetry.space_group_name_H-M   'P 1'
#
loop_
_entity.id
_entity.type
_entity.pdbx_description
1 polymer ?
#
loop_
_entity_poly.entity_id
_entity_poly.type
_entity_poly.pdbx_seq_one_letter_code
_entity_poly.pdbx_strand_id
1 'polypeptide(L)'
;MLELQSVSTYYGVIQALHEVSLHVDDGEIVTLIGANGAGKSTTLMTICGIQHPRSGSILFDGKPIHELQPNEIVRLGVSQVPEGRLIFPSLTVAENLDLGAFLRNDTAEITRDRDYVFSLFPILLQRINQAGGTLSGGEQQMLAVGRAIMARPKLLLLDEPSLGLAPIIIQQIFNIIQKINSNGTTVFLVEQN
;
A
#
# COMPACT_ATOMS: atom_id res chain seq x y z
N MET A 1 -5.69 15.68 -0.67
CA MET A 1 -4.69 14.77 -1.25
C MET A 1 -5.25 13.87 -2.35
N LEU A 2 -6.11 12.89 -2.04
CA LEU A 2 -6.73 11.98 -3.03
C LEU A 2 -8.21 12.27 -3.16
N GLU A 3 -8.74 12.32 -4.38
CA GLU A 3 -10.17 12.53 -4.65
C GLU A 3 -10.63 11.62 -5.79
N LEU A 4 -11.68 10.86 -5.56
CA LEU A 4 -12.42 10.10 -6.56
C LEU A 4 -13.76 10.80 -6.82
N GLN A 5 -14.11 11.03 -8.10
CA GLN A 5 -15.33 11.72 -8.52
C GLN A 5 -16.11 10.80 -9.45
N SER A 6 -17.23 10.22 -8.96
CA SER A 6 -18.16 9.36 -9.71
C SER A 6 -17.45 8.26 -10.52
N VAL A 7 -16.47 7.60 -9.92
CA VAL A 7 -15.62 6.59 -10.57
C VAL A 7 -16.40 5.31 -10.79
N SER A 8 -16.47 4.87 -12.06
CA SER A 8 -17.05 3.58 -12.44
C SER A 8 -16.01 2.72 -13.15
N THR A 9 -15.77 1.51 -12.62
CA THR A 9 -14.74 0.59 -13.09
C THR A 9 -15.34 -0.76 -13.46
N TYR A 10 -14.83 -1.39 -14.52
CA TYR A 10 -15.37 -2.61 -15.09
C TYR A 10 -14.28 -3.66 -15.32
N TYR A 11 -14.64 -4.92 -15.16
CA TYR A 11 -13.90 -6.08 -15.64
C TYR A 11 -14.69 -6.67 -16.82
N GLY A 12 -14.28 -6.32 -18.05
CA GLY A 12 -15.04 -6.62 -19.25
C GLY A 12 -16.44 -5.97 -19.21
N VAL A 13 -17.50 -6.77 -19.08
CA VAL A 13 -18.88 -6.30 -18.98
C VAL A 13 -19.39 -6.17 -17.55
N ILE A 14 -18.65 -6.67 -16.57
CA ILE A 14 -19.05 -6.66 -15.16
C ILE A 14 -18.60 -5.34 -14.53
N GLN A 15 -19.57 -4.56 -14.06
CA GLN A 15 -19.28 -3.33 -13.31
C GLN A 15 -18.91 -3.67 -11.87
N ALA A 16 -17.72 -3.28 -11.46
CA ALA A 16 -17.21 -3.51 -10.11
C ALA A 16 -17.28 -2.28 -9.21
N LEU A 17 -17.17 -1.06 -9.79
CA LEU A 17 -17.39 0.19 -9.07
C LEU A 17 -18.51 0.98 -9.74
N HIS A 18 -19.45 1.48 -8.93
CA HIS A 18 -20.64 2.22 -9.37
C HIS A 18 -20.57 3.65 -8.86
N GLU A 19 -20.09 4.59 -9.68
CA GLU A 19 -20.03 6.04 -9.39
C GLU A 19 -19.47 6.38 -8.01
N VAL A 20 -18.36 5.67 -7.63
CA VAL A 20 -17.73 5.86 -6.33
C VAL A 20 -17.11 7.25 -6.22
N SER A 21 -17.48 7.97 -5.17
CA SER A 21 -16.89 9.26 -4.82
C SER A 21 -16.39 9.21 -3.38
N LEU A 22 -15.14 9.58 -3.16
CA LEU A 22 -14.51 9.68 -1.85
C LEU A 22 -13.36 10.68 -1.90
N HIS A 23 -12.94 11.16 -0.75
CA HIS A 23 -11.73 11.96 -0.61
C HIS A 23 -10.93 11.49 0.60
N VAL A 24 -9.62 11.75 0.55
CA VAL A 24 -8.66 11.52 1.63
C VAL A 24 -7.81 12.77 1.75
N ASP A 25 -7.79 13.41 2.89
CA ASP A 25 -6.99 14.59 3.15
C ASP A 25 -5.55 14.24 3.54
N ASP A 26 -4.65 15.21 3.48
CA ASP A 26 -3.25 15.01 3.87
C ASP A 26 -3.15 14.66 5.35
N GLY A 27 -2.37 13.62 5.66
CA GLY A 27 -2.12 13.19 7.04
C GLY A 27 -3.25 12.38 7.68
N GLU A 28 -4.31 12.06 6.95
CA GLU A 28 -5.39 11.23 7.48
C GLU A 28 -5.09 9.72 7.41
N ILE A 29 -5.78 8.96 8.27
CA ILE A 29 -6.00 7.51 8.11
C ILE A 29 -7.47 7.33 7.76
N VAL A 30 -7.75 6.93 6.54
CA VAL A 30 -9.10 6.62 6.08
C VAL A 30 -9.26 5.12 5.91
N THR A 31 -10.35 4.56 6.41
CA THR A 31 -10.67 3.13 6.28
C THR A 31 -11.95 2.95 5.48
N LEU A 32 -11.88 2.18 4.39
CA LEU A 32 -13.05 1.72 3.65
C LEU A 32 -13.41 0.31 4.12
N ILE A 33 -14.59 0.16 4.72
CA ILE A 33 -15.08 -1.12 5.23
C ILE A 33 -16.18 -1.66 4.33
N GLY A 34 -16.17 -2.96 4.07
CA GLY A 34 -17.21 -3.61 3.29
C GLY A 34 -17.01 -5.11 3.11
N ALA A 35 -18.08 -5.81 2.77
CA ALA A 35 -18.06 -7.25 2.51
C ALA A 35 -17.16 -7.61 1.31
N ASN A 36 -16.82 -8.90 1.19
CA ASN A 36 -16.13 -9.40 -0.01
C ASN A 36 -16.98 -9.16 -1.25
N GLY A 37 -16.33 -8.73 -2.34
CA GLY A 37 -17.02 -8.35 -3.57
C GLY A 37 -17.61 -6.93 -3.60
N ALA A 38 -17.48 -6.14 -2.51
CA ALA A 38 -17.98 -4.75 -2.47
C ALA A 38 -17.13 -3.75 -3.29
N GLY A 39 -16.08 -4.20 -3.98
CA GLY A 39 -15.24 -3.34 -4.82
C GLY A 39 -14.04 -2.70 -4.09
N LYS A 40 -13.75 -3.07 -2.84
CA LYS A 40 -12.66 -2.49 -2.04
C LYS A 40 -11.30 -2.56 -2.75
N SER A 41 -10.82 -3.77 -3.07
CA SER A 41 -9.55 -3.97 -3.78
C SER A 41 -9.57 -3.35 -5.18
N THR A 42 -10.74 -3.38 -5.86
CA THR A 42 -10.92 -2.71 -7.16
C THR A 42 -10.71 -1.21 -7.03
N THR A 43 -11.19 -0.59 -5.94
CA THR A 43 -10.94 0.85 -5.68
C THR A 43 -9.44 1.12 -5.59
N LEU A 44 -8.68 0.33 -4.82
CA LEU A 44 -7.23 0.48 -4.71
C LEU A 44 -6.52 0.23 -6.07
N MET A 45 -6.90 -0.81 -6.80
CA MET A 45 -6.35 -1.10 -8.13
C MET A 45 -6.63 0.02 -9.12
N THR A 46 -7.81 0.67 -9.00
CA THR A 46 -8.18 1.79 -9.88
C THR A 46 -7.36 3.04 -9.54
N ILE A 47 -7.11 3.32 -8.26
CA ILE A 47 -6.22 4.41 -7.82
C ILE A 47 -4.79 4.17 -8.31
N CYS A 48 -4.31 2.92 -8.28
CA CYS A 48 -2.95 2.55 -8.71
C CYS A 48 -2.77 2.45 -10.24
N GLY A 49 -3.82 2.66 -11.05
CA GLY A 49 -3.75 2.56 -12.50
C GLY A 49 -3.61 1.14 -13.03
N ILE A 50 -3.80 0.11 -12.18
CA ILE A 50 -3.82 -1.30 -12.59
C ILE A 50 -5.09 -1.61 -13.36
N GLN A 51 -6.20 -1.00 -12.92
CA GLN A 51 -7.50 -1.06 -13.60
C GLN A 51 -7.95 0.37 -13.91
N HIS A 52 -8.12 0.72 -15.17
CA HIS A 52 -8.58 2.06 -15.53
C HIS A 52 -10.10 2.21 -15.38
N PRO A 53 -10.58 3.33 -14.84
CA PRO A 53 -12.02 3.61 -14.79
C PRO A 53 -12.58 3.84 -16.18
N ARG A 54 -13.84 3.44 -16.40
CA ARG A 54 -14.56 3.74 -17.65
C ARG A 54 -15.16 5.14 -17.65
N SER A 55 -15.48 5.66 -16.47
CA SER A 55 -15.98 7.03 -16.26
C SER A 55 -15.62 7.54 -14.88
N GLY A 56 -15.75 8.85 -14.70
CA GLY A 56 -15.32 9.55 -13.50
C GLY A 56 -13.88 9.99 -13.58
N SER A 57 -13.36 10.58 -12.51
CA SER A 57 -11.98 11.06 -12.44
C SER A 57 -11.35 10.75 -11.10
N ILE A 58 -10.01 10.59 -11.09
CA ILE A 58 -9.20 10.42 -9.88
C ILE A 58 -8.14 11.50 -9.89
N LEU A 59 -8.11 12.29 -8.83
CA LEU A 59 -7.13 13.34 -8.63
C LEU A 59 -6.21 12.98 -7.47
N PHE A 60 -4.91 13.19 -7.63
CA PHE A 60 -3.90 13.10 -6.58
C PHE A 60 -3.09 14.39 -6.55
N ASP A 61 -3.08 15.08 -5.40
CA ASP A 61 -2.54 16.44 -5.25
C ASP A 61 -3.09 17.42 -6.32
N GLY A 62 -4.40 17.31 -6.63
CA GLY A 62 -5.09 18.11 -7.64
C GLY A 62 -4.76 17.76 -9.10
N LYS A 63 -3.95 16.73 -9.35
CA LYS A 63 -3.58 16.29 -10.70
C LYS A 63 -4.34 15.03 -11.08
N PRO A 64 -4.90 14.92 -12.30
CA PRO A 64 -5.57 13.72 -12.77
C PRO A 64 -4.55 12.56 -12.92
N ILE A 65 -4.90 11.40 -12.34
CA ILE A 65 -4.06 10.19 -12.38
C ILE A 65 -4.74 8.98 -13.03
N HIS A 66 -6.02 9.07 -13.36
CA HIS A 66 -6.83 7.94 -13.83
C HIS A 66 -6.44 7.39 -15.21
N GLU A 67 -5.62 8.11 -15.97
CA GLU A 67 -5.06 7.66 -17.26
C GLU A 67 -3.56 7.31 -17.18
N LEU A 68 -2.93 7.53 -16.03
CA LEU A 68 -1.50 7.28 -15.83
C LEU A 68 -1.23 5.78 -15.67
N GLN A 69 -0.02 5.38 -16.06
CA GLN A 69 0.46 4.02 -15.83
C GLN A 69 0.88 3.83 -14.35
N PRO A 70 0.83 2.59 -13.81
CA PRO A 70 1.17 2.33 -12.42
C PRO A 70 2.54 2.87 -11.98
N ASN A 71 3.56 2.76 -12.84
CA ASN A 71 4.90 3.26 -12.53
C ASN A 71 4.96 4.80 -12.44
N GLU A 72 4.08 5.52 -13.14
CA GLU A 72 3.96 6.97 -13.05
C GLU A 72 3.29 7.37 -11.75
N ILE A 73 2.24 6.64 -11.35
CA ILE A 73 1.51 6.86 -10.08
C ILE A 73 2.44 6.62 -8.88
N VAL A 74 3.26 5.56 -8.91
CA VAL A 74 4.28 5.32 -7.87
C VAL A 74 5.26 6.47 -7.77
N ARG A 75 5.72 7.05 -8.90
CA ARG A 75 6.61 8.22 -8.90
C ARG A 75 5.98 9.48 -8.32
N LEU A 76 4.66 9.60 -8.33
CA LEU A 76 3.96 10.70 -7.67
C LEU A 76 3.91 10.53 -6.14
N GLY A 77 4.24 9.33 -5.63
CA GLY A 77 4.28 9.04 -4.20
C GLY A 77 3.09 8.20 -3.70
N VAL A 78 2.44 7.42 -4.56
CA VAL A 78 1.42 6.44 -4.16
C VAL A 78 2.05 5.06 -4.11
N SER A 79 1.97 4.37 -2.98
CA SER A 79 2.44 2.99 -2.82
C SER A 79 1.32 2.09 -2.33
N GLN A 80 1.28 0.85 -2.78
CA GLN A 80 0.28 -0.13 -2.38
C GLN A 80 0.92 -1.37 -1.74
N VAL A 81 0.31 -1.83 -0.65
CA VAL A 81 0.46 -3.19 -0.13
C VAL A 81 -0.79 -3.96 -0.52
N PRO A 82 -0.74 -4.83 -1.52
CA PRO A 82 -1.89 -5.58 -2.00
C PRO A 82 -2.27 -6.70 -1.05
N GLU A 83 -3.49 -7.21 -1.19
CA GLU A 83 -3.93 -8.43 -0.53
C GLU A 83 -2.97 -9.60 -0.83
N GLY A 84 -2.79 -10.50 0.12
CA GLY A 84 -1.87 -11.64 -0.02
C GLY A 84 -0.39 -11.28 0.06
N ARG A 85 -0.06 -10.05 0.51
CA ARG A 85 1.30 -9.55 0.81
C ARG A 85 2.20 -9.37 -0.42
N LEU A 86 2.11 -10.26 -1.41
CA LEU A 86 2.85 -10.28 -2.68
C LEU A 86 4.35 -9.91 -2.53
N ILE A 87 5.01 -10.52 -1.54
CA ILE A 87 6.45 -10.44 -1.42
C ILE A 87 7.14 -11.29 -2.49
N PHE A 88 8.43 -11.09 -2.71
CA PHE A 88 9.24 -11.96 -3.57
C PHE A 88 9.81 -13.09 -2.71
N PRO A 89 9.26 -14.32 -2.78
CA PRO A 89 9.56 -15.37 -1.81
C PRO A 89 10.99 -15.92 -1.92
N SER A 90 11.59 -15.86 -3.09
CA SER A 90 12.98 -16.32 -3.33
C SER A 90 14.03 -15.27 -2.96
N LEU A 91 13.63 -14.01 -2.84
CA LEU A 91 14.54 -12.94 -2.43
C LEU A 91 14.61 -12.84 -0.90
N THR A 92 15.75 -12.39 -0.41
CA THR A 92 15.96 -12.10 1.02
C THR A 92 15.10 -10.93 1.48
N VAL A 93 15.00 -10.75 2.80
CA VAL A 93 14.37 -9.56 3.40
C VAL A 93 15.03 -8.27 2.87
N ALA A 94 16.38 -8.22 2.85
CA ALA A 94 17.11 -7.07 2.33
C ALA A 94 16.73 -6.75 0.88
N GLU A 95 16.79 -7.74 0.00
CA GLU A 95 16.48 -7.58 -1.42
C GLU A 95 15.00 -7.18 -1.66
N ASN A 96 14.08 -7.73 -0.88
CA ASN A 96 12.68 -7.27 -0.94
C ASN A 96 12.54 -5.79 -0.57
N LEU A 97 13.23 -5.31 0.47
CA LEU A 97 13.23 -3.90 0.87
C LEU A 97 13.88 -3.01 -0.19
N ASP A 98 15.01 -3.43 -0.76
CA ASP A 98 15.71 -2.68 -1.81
C ASP A 98 14.84 -2.49 -3.06
N LEU A 99 14.01 -3.48 -3.43
CA LEU A 99 13.03 -3.33 -4.50
C LEU A 99 11.98 -2.25 -4.21
N GLY A 100 11.66 -1.98 -2.95
CA GLY A 100 10.77 -0.87 -2.58
C GLY A 100 11.36 0.50 -2.94
N ALA A 101 12.68 0.63 -2.96
CA ALA A 101 13.40 1.85 -3.33
C ALA A 101 13.81 1.89 -4.82
N PHE A 102 13.35 0.96 -5.67
CA PHE A 102 13.84 0.77 -7.04
C PHE A 102 13.81 2.03 -7.92
N LEU A 103 12.84 2.93 -7.71
CA LEU A 103 12.71 4.17 -8.47
C LEU A 103 13.52 5.34 -7.89
N ARG A 104 14.31 5.10 -6.83
CA ARG A 104 15.07 6.12 -6.09
C ARG A 104 16.57 6.00 -6.34
N ASN A 105 17.27 7.12 -6.25
CA ASN A 105 18.74 7.20 -6.43
C ASN A 105 19.45 7.88 -5.25
N ASP A 106 18.71 8.25 -4.19
CA ASP A 106 19.17 8.97 -3.02
C ASP A 106 19.72 8.01 -1.94
N THR A 107 20.84 7.37 -2.20
CA THR A 107 21.42 6.26 -1.41
C THR A 107 21.45 6.53 0.11
N ALA A 108 21.85 7.74 0.53
CA ALA A 108 21.90 8.09 1.95
C ALA A 108 20.51 8.07 2.61
N GLU A 109 19.49 8.57 1.91
CA GLU A 109 18.12 8.58 2.41
C GLU A 109 17.49 7.18 2.35
N ILE A 110 17.81 6.37 1.32
CA ILE A 110 17.40 4.96 1.25
C ILE A 110 17.92 4.18 2.47
N THR A 111 19.17 4.44 2.87
CA THR A 111 19.75 3.81 4.08
C THR A 111 18.97 4.21 5.33
N ARG A 112 18.67 5.50 5.50
CA ARG A 112 17.87 6.01 6.64
C ARG A 112 16.47 5.41 6.67
N ASP A 113 15.82 5.30 5.51
CA ASP A 113 14.49 4.72 5.40
C ASP A 113 14.50 3.22 5.73
N ARG A 114 15.55 2.51 5.37
CA ARG A 114 15.76 1.11 5.75
C ARG A 114 15.96 0.96 7.27
N ASP A 115 16.76 1.83 7.89
CA ASP A 115 16.93 1.85 9.35
C ASP A 115 15.61 2.18 10.04
N TYR A 116 14.80 3.08 9.47
CA TYR A 116 13.46 3.37 9.95
C TYR A 116 12.55 2.13 9.86
N VAL A 117 12.54 1.41 8.73
CA VAL A 117 11.79 0.15 8.59
C VAL A 117 12.22 -0.85 9.66
N PHE A 118 13.52 -1.01 9.94
CA PHE A 118 14.01 -1.91 10.98
C PHE A 118 13.63 -1.44 12.40
N SER A 119 13.49 -0.14 12.61
CA SER A 119 12.99 0.39 13.90
C SER A 119 11.51 0.08 14.12
N LEU A 120 10.71 0.03 13.04
CA LEU A 120 9.30 -0.39 13.07
C LEU A 120 9.15 -1.92 13.21
N PHE A 121 10.02 -2.66 12.54
CA PHE A 121 9.99 -4.11 12.43
C PHE A 121 11.34 -4.74 12.78
N PRO A 122 11.75 -4.78 14.08
CA PRO A 122 13.06 -5.30 14.47
C PRO A 122 13.33 -6.74 14.04
N ILE A 123 12.27 -7.54 13.88
CA ILE A 123 12.37 -8.93 13.42
C ILE A 123 12.92 -9.02 11.99
N LEU A 124 12.64 -8.02 11.13
CA LEU A 124 13.16 -8.01 9.76
C LEU A 124 14.69 -7.80 9.73
N LEU A 125 15.23 -7.00 10.66
CA LEU A 125 16.67 -6.84 10.81
C LEU A 125 17.33 -8.17 11.24
N GLN A 126 16.73 -8.89 12.21
CA GLN A 126 17.22 -10.17 12.68
C GLN A 126 17.24 -11.23 11.56
N ARG A 127 16.36 -11.09 10.58
CA ARG A 127 16.16 -12.02 9.46
C ARG A 127 16.59 -11.45 8.11
N ILE A 128 17.47 -10.44 8.12
CA ILE A 128 17.82 -9.65 6.93
C ILE A 128 18.24 -10.48 5.71
N ASN A 129 18.97 -11.57 5.94
CA ASN A 129 19.46 -12.48 4.90
C ASN A 129 18.56 -13.70 4.67
N GLN A 130 17.41 -13.79 5.36
CA GLN A 130 16.47 -14.89 5.22
C GLN A 130 15.59 -14.67 3.99
N ALA A 131 15.31 -15.75 3.24
CA ALA A 131 14.38 -15.71 2.10
C ALA A 131 12.96 -15.38 2.57
N GLY A 132 12.30 -14.42 1.92
CA GLY A 132 10.98 -13.91 2.31
C GLY A 132 9.92 -15.01 2.40
N GLY A 133 9.96 -15.99 1.51
CA GLY A 133 9.00 -17.11 1.51
C GLY A 133 9.07 -18.01 2.73
N THR A 134 10.16 -17.96 3.52
CA THR A 134 10.33 -18.74 4.74
C THR A 134 9.92 -18.02 6.02
N LEU A 135 9.50 -16.77 5.90
CA LEU A 135 8.96 -15.98 7.00
C LEU A 135 7.55 -16.44 7.36
N SER A 136 7.16 -16.24 8.63
CA SER A 136 5.76 -16.41 9.05
C SER A 136 4.84 -15.41 8.33
N GLY A 137 3.53 -15.70 8.28
CA GLY A 137 2.57 -14.81 7.63
C GLY A 137 2.58 -13.37 8.17
N GLY A 138 2.75 -13.19 9.48
CA GLY A 138 2.88 -11.86 10.08
C GLY A 138 4.17 -11.15 9.68
N GLU A 139 5.29 -11.86 9.64
CA GLU A 139 6.58 -11.30 9.19
C GLU A 139 6.57 -10.95 7.69
N GLN A 140 5.88 -11.74 6.86
CA GLN A 140 5.66 -11.41 5.46
C GLN A 140 4.83 -10.14 5.28
N GLN A 141 3.82 -9.94 6.14
CA GLN A 141 3.02 -8.70 6.14
C GLN A 141 3.88 -7.50 6.54
N MET A 142 4.71 -7.65 7.58
CA MET A 142 5.67 -6.62 7.99
C MET A 142 6.66 -6.29 6.86
N LEU A 143 7.15 -7.30 6.13
CA LEU A 143 8.03 -7.12 5.00
C LEU A 143 7.33 -6.39 3.83
N ALA A 144 6.08 -6.74 3.53
CA ALA A 144 5.30 -6.07 2.48
C ALA A 144 5.07 -4.59 2.79
N VAL A 145 4.69 -4.27 4.04
CA VAL A 145 4.55 -2.88 4.51
C VAL A 145 5.91 -2.17 4.49
N GLY A 146 6.97 -2.80 4.99
CA GLY A 146 8.33 -2.26 4.97
C GLY A 146 8.79 -1.91 3.55
N ARG A 147 8.58 -2.81 2.60
CA ARG A 147 8.89 -2.58 1.18
C ARG A 147 8.14 -1.37 0.62
N ALA A 148 6.85 -1.21 0.95
CA ALA A 148 6.08 -0.06 0.49
C ALA A 148 6.59 1.27 1.06
N ILE A 149 7.04 1.29 2.32
CA ILE A 149 7.64 2.46 2.98
C ILE A 149 8.94 2.88 2.30
N MET A 150 9.75 1.92 1.81
CA MET A 150 11.01 2.23 1.11
C MET A 150 10.83 3.11 -0.13
N ALA A 151 9.63 3.15 -0.72
CA ALA A 151 9.30 4.08 -1.80
C ALA A 151 9.12 5.54 -1.30
N ARG A 152 9.09 5.79 0.03
CA ARG A 152 8.81 7.09 0.65
C ARG A 152 7.48 7.68 0.20
N PRO A 153 6.37 6.93 0.36
CA PRO A 153 5.09 7.33 -0.19
C PRO A 153 4.51 8.54 0.57
N LYS A 154 3.80 9.41 -0.17
CA LYS A 154 2.88 10.39 0.39
C LYS A 154 1.57 9.73 0.81
N LEU A 155 1.12 8.75 -0.01
CA LEU A 155 -0.09 7.97 0.21
C LEU A 155 0.24 6.48 0.20
N LEU A 156 -0.03 5.81 1.32
CA LEU A 156 0.10 4.37 1.48
C LEU A 156 -1.28 3.72 1.41
N LEU A 157 -1.46 2.86 0.42
CA LEU A 157 -2.67 2.07 0.21
C LEU A 157 -2.46 0.67 0.79
N LEU A 158 -3.39 0.19 1.63
CA LEU A 158 -3.30 -1.12 2.28
C LEU A 158 -4.56 -1.94 1.99
N ASP A 159 -4.40 -3.10 1.39
CA ASP A 159 -5.48 -4.01 1.04
C ASP A 159 -5.56 -5.16 2.05
N GLU A 160 -6.57 -5.12 2.92
CA GLU A 160 -6.85 -6.09 3.98
C GLU A 160 -5.60 -6.47 4.80
N PRO A 161 -4.89 -5.48 5.39
CA PRO A 161 -3.62 -5.72 6.08
C PRO A 161 -3.73 -6.66 7.29
N SER A 162 -4.93 -6.90 7.82
CA SER A 162 -5.20 -7.79 8.95
C SER A 162 -5.50 -9.24 8.56
N LEU A 163 -5.75 -9.51 7.26
CA LEU A 163 -6.28 -10.79 6.80
C LEU A 163 -5.35 -11.97 7.12
N GLY A 164 -5.91 -12.99 7.79
CA GLY A 164 -5.21 -14.24 8.10
C GLY A 164 -4.07 -14.10 9.13
N LEU A 165 -4.09 -13.04 9.94
CA LEU A 165 -3.11 -12.82 11.00
C LEU A 165 -3.67 -13.12 12.40
N ALA A 166 -2.79 -13.49 13.32
CA ALA A 166 -3.13 -13.63 14.71
C ALA A 166 -3.47 -12.26 15.35
N PRO A 167 -4.40 -12.20 16.33
CA PRO A 167 -4.84 -10.92 16.92
C PRO A 167 -3.71 -10.02 17.42
N ILE A 168 -2.67 -10.61 18.01
CA ILE A 168 -1.51 -9.85 18.50
C ILE A 168 -0.73 -9.19 17.36
N ILE A 169 -0.63 -9.85 16.20
CA ILE A 169 0.04 -9.31 15.02
C ILE A 169 -0.82 -8.21 14.38
N ILE A 170 -2.15 -8.38 14.34
CA ILE A 170 -3.08 -7.35 13.87
C ILE A 170 -2.87 -6.06 14.66
N GLN A 171 -2.86 -6.15 15.99
CA GLN A 171 -2.62 -4.98 16.85
C GLN A 171 -1.26 -4.32 16.57
N GLN A 172 -0.21 -5.11 16.36
CA GLN A 172 1.11 -4.59 16.01
C GLN A 172 1.09 -3.85 14.66
N ILE A 173 0.46 -4.42 13.62
CA ILE A 173 0.36 -3.81 12.30
C ILE A 173 -0.39 -2.46 12.39
N PHE A 174 -1.54 -2.40 13.07
CA PHE A 174 -2.27 -1.14 13.21
C PHE A 174 -1.50 -0.08 14.01
N ASN A 175 -0.80 -0.46 15.09
CA ASN A 175 0.08 0.46 15.81
C ASN A 175 1.19 1.02 14.92
N ILE A 176 1.71 0.20 14.00
CA ILE A 176 2.74 0.64 13.05
C ILE A 176 2.15 1.55 11.98
N ILE A 177 0.95 1.25 11.47
CA ILE A 177 0.23 2.14 10.53
C ILE A 177 0.05 3.53 11.16
N GLN A 178 -0.34 3.61 12.43
CA GLN A 178 -0.45 4.88 13.15
C GLN A 178 0.90 5.61 13.25
N LYS A 179 2.00 4.89 13.50
CA LYS A 179 3.35 5.50 13.52
C LYS A 179 3.78 6.01 12.16
N ILE A 180 3.49 5.26 11.09
CA ILE A 180 3.76 5.68 9.70
C ILE A 180 3.01 6.97 9.40
N ASN A 181 1.73 7.03 9.75
CA ASN A 181 0.91 8.22 9.56
C ASN A 181 1.42 9.41 10.40
N SER A 182 1.77 9.20 11.67
CA SER A 182 2.32 10.25 12.54
C SER A 182 3.62 10.86 12.00
N ASN A 183 4.32 10.15 11.12
CA ASN A 183 5.51 10.64 10.41
C ASN A 183 5.18 11.34 9.07
N GLY A 184 3.88 11.62 8.81
CA GLY A 184 3.43 12.44 7.69
C GLY A 184 2.97 11.66 6.46
N THR A 185 2.92 10.32 6.49
CA THR A 185 2.35 9.53 5.39
C THR A 185 0.84 9.42 5.56
N THR A 186 0.08 9.82 4.54
CA THR A 186 -1.37 9.59 4.48
C THR A 186 -1.65 8.12 4.24
N VAL A 187 -2.65 7.57 4.90
CA VAL A 187 -2.98 6.14 4.77
C VAL A 187 -4.43 5.97 4.34
N PHE A 188 -4.63 5.18 3.29
CA PHE A 188 -5.95 4.69 2.90
C PHE A 188 -5.93 3.17 2.92
N LEU A 189 -6.73 2.58 3.80
CA LEU A 189 -6.79 1.14 3.96
C LEU A 189 -8.19 0.61 3.71
N VAL A 190 -8.27 -0.61 3.23
CA VAL A 190 -9.53 -1.33 3.08
C VAL A 190 -9.53 -2.55 3.99
N GLU A 191 -10.66 -2.80 4.65
CA GLU A 191 -10.85 -3.92 5.57
C GLU A 191 -12.24 -4.54 5.40
N GLN A 192 -12.38 -5.79 5.83
CA GLN A 192 -13.66 -6.48 5.81
C GLN A 192 -14.50 -6.15 7.04
N ASN A 193 -13.86 -5.97 8.21
CA ASN A 193 -14.47 -5.69 9.51
C ASN A 193 -13.72 -4.59 10.25
#